data_e18b1286efff65ba064538d52eb1e3f7
#
_entry.id   e18b1286efff65ba064538d52eb1e3f7
#
_cell.length_a   1.000
_cell.length_b   1.000
_cell.length_c   1.000
_cell.angle_alpha   90.00
_cell.angle_beta   90.00
_cell.angle_gamma   90.00
#
_symmetry.space_group_name_H-M   'P 1'
#
loop_
_entity.id
_entity.type
_entity.pdbx_description
1 polymer ?
#
loop_
_entity_poly.entity_id
_entity_poly.type
_entity_poly.pdbx_seq_one_letter_code
_entity_poly.pdbx_strand_id
1 'polypeptide(L)'
;MAQAVLVSSLSAVSCTEDIEIDMVDENAYANVTSLIGTLRDANSNKVSTVVEMYHDTYNTNVAFTLSRAPKAGVDVKVEYDAEYVDQYNKEHGTNFLAWPQDRYSIQNNGKIVVAPDEKVSYKLGVEIAKADNTELVAEATYILPLKATVSGAGVKLSADRCVYLLKNRSGEGTAMREPGEKKTVLFFEVNDTNPLNALQFQMEDGRYLWNYVVLFAANINYDREKGEVYVFCNPQVQYILDHNEEIIQPLRRRGIKVIISILGNHDESGLAQLSDLGARQFVQAVKNLCEAYNLDGVNYDDEYSNSPDLSNPLFTQRSREAGSRLIFETKRAMPDKEIISYQYGSCVGQDYVDGIPSNEWLDIVVGDYGRPGVPYAGMTLANCSANSFEMARGGSISLSQVQGYASSEYGYVMAFGLWASGKQGNQAQFNSMNNLAQGLYGTPLVKPEYYWPSPLSLETKPLSW
;
A
#
# COMPACT_ATOMS: atom_id res chain seq x y z
N MET A 1 31.27 85.86 -11.61
CA MET A 1 31.01 84.56 -12.18
C MET A 1 30.35 83.73 -11.08
N ALA A 2 29.01 83.64 -11.11
CA ALA A 2 28.26 82.87 -10.13
C ALA A 2 27.76 81.60 -10.83
N GLN A 3 28.14 80.44 -10.35
CA GLN A 3 27.63 79.15 -10.83
C GLN A 3 26.36 78.79 -10.04
N ALA A 4 25.25 78.69 -10.79
CA ALA A 4 24.01 78.21 -10.25
C ALA A 4 24.02 76.67 -10.19
N VAL A 5 23.81 76.12 -9.03
CA VAL A 5 23.61 74.66 -8.84
C VAL A 5 22.11 74.38 -8.95
N LEU A 6 21.76 73.57 -9.96
CA LEU A 6 20.40 73.11 -10.16
C LEU A 6 20.20 71.87 -9.24
N VAL A 7 19.34 71.96 -8.24
CA VAL A 7 18.90 70.82 -7.43
C VAL A 7 17.62 70.29 -8.07
N SER A 8 17.72 69.11 -8.69
CA SER A 8 16.54 68.37 -9.16
C SER A 8 15.98 67.54 -8.01
N SER A 9 14.78 67.90 -7.55
CA SER A 9 14.01 67.10 -6.62
C SER A 9 13.37 65.91 -7.34
N LEU A 10 13.87 64.70 -7.09
CA LEU A 10 13.14 63.48 -7.40
C LEU A 10 11.96 63.32 -6.39
N SER A 11 10.75 63.54 -6.86
CA SER A 11 9.57 63.12 -6.13
C SER A 11 9.38 61.62 -6.31
N ALA A 12 9.64 60.85 -5.26
CA ALA A 12 9.25 59.47 -5.18
C ALA A 12 7.72 59.39 -5.11
N VAL A 13 7.09 58.93 -6.16
CA VAL A 13 5.69 58.51 -6.09
C VAL A 13 5.67 57.13 -5.41
N SER A 14 5.29 57.14 -4.16
CA SER A 14 4.92 55.90 -3.44
C SER A 14 3.55 55.47 -3.95
N CYS A 15 3.52 54.46 -4.82
CA CYS A 15 2.28 53.71 -5.02
C CYS A 15 2.05 52.83 -3.76
N THR A 16 1.27 53.34 -2.85
CA THR A 16 0.55 52.52 -1.90
C THR A 16 -0.67 52.01 -2.64
N GLU A 17 -0.55 50.88 -3.35
CA GLU A 17 -1.73 50.06 -3.58
C GLU A 17 -2.06 49.44 -2.21
N ASP A 18 -3.15 49.90 -1.65
CA ASP A 18 -3.79 49.17 -0.54
C ASP A 18 -4.17 47.80 -1.10
N ILE A 19 -3.41 46.77 -0.70
CA ILE A 19 -3.83 45.40 -0.92
C ILE A 19 -5.06 45.29 0.01
N GLU A 20 -6.25 45.42 -0.56
CA GLU A 20 -7.46 44.93 0.09
C GLU A 20 -7.25 43.42 0.29
N ILE A 21 -6.79 43.04 1.46
CA ILE A 21 -6.89 41.66 1.92
C ILE A 21 -8.40 41.45 2.03
N ASP A 22 -8.94 40.72 1.05
CA ASP A 22 -10.31 40.29 1.04
C ASP A 22 -10.59 39.72 2.45
N MET A 23 -11.41 40.43 3.20
CA MET A 23 -11.74 40.00 4.56
C MET A 23 -12.40 38.66 4.42
N VAL A 24 -11.71 37.63 4.86
CA VAL A 24 -12.28 36.28 4.96
C VAL A 24 -13.60 36.46 5.69
N ASP A 25 -14.71 36.21 4.99
CA ASP A 25 -16.02 36.26 5.61
C ASP A 25 -16.08 35.17 6.69
N GLU A 26 -15.71 35.56 7.92
CA GLU A 26 -15.75 34.65 9.08
C GLU A 26 -17.15 34.06 9.28
N ASN A 27 -18.20 34.73 8.77
CA ASN A 27 -19.57 34.20 8.79
C ASN A 27 -19.77 33.07 7.78
N ALA A 28 -19.07 33.06 6.68
CA ALA A 28 -19.07 31.93 5.74
C ALA A 28 -18.47 30.66 6.40
N TYR A 29 -17.50 30.82 7.30
CA TYR A 29 -16.91 29.74 8.08
C TYR A 29 -17.65 29.49 9.41
N ALA A 30 -18.22 30.51 10.03
CA ALA A 30 -18.99 30.39 11.27
C ALA A 30 -20.30 29.59 11.09
N ASN A 31 -20.82 29.48 9.89
CA ASN A 31 -22.05 28.79 9.54
C ASN A 31 -21.89 27.35 9.04
N VAL A 32 -20.73 26.68 9.19
CA VAL A 32 -20.65 25.22 9.04
C VAL A 32 -21.33 24.58 10.26
N THR A 33 -22.66 24.73 10.34
CA THR A 33 -23.48 24.10 11.38
C THR A 33 -23.59 22.60 11.20
N SER A 34 -23.31 22.09 9.99
CA SER A 34 -23.39 20.66 9.68
C SER A 34 -22.21 19.89 10.29
N LEU A 35 -22.52 18.80 10.98
CA LEU A 35 -21.56 17.78 11.35
C LEU A 35 -21.17 17.01 10.08
N ILE A 36 -19.89 16.66 9.91
CA ILE A 36 -19.44 15.78 8.83
C ILE A 36 -19.25 14.40 9.42
N GLY A 37 -19.95 13.41 8.86
CA GLY A 37 -19.92 12.02 9.29
C GLY A 37 -19.19 11.12 8.30
N THR A 38 -18.50 10.10 8.82
CA THR A 38 -17.78 9.10 8.03
C THR A 38 -17.92 7.73 8.67
N LEU A 39 -18.30 6.71 7.89
CA LEU A 39 -18.25 5.31 8.31
C LEU A 39 -16.88 4.72 7.96
N ARG A 40 -16.22 4.06 8.92
CA ARG A 40 -14.88 3.49 8.76
C ARG A 40 -14.77 2.11 9.41
N ASP A 41 -13.89 1.28 8.88
CA ASP A 41 -13.38 0.13 9.64
C ASP A 41 -12.65 0.64 10.90
N ALA A 42 -13.05 0.14 12.05
CA ALA A 42 -12.57 0.66 13.33
C ALA A 42 -11.17 0.13 13.72
N ASN A 43 -10.64 -0.84 12.99
CA ASN A 43 -9.33 -1.42 13.23
C ASN A 43 -8.26 -0.75 12.34
N SER A 44 -8.55 -0.59 11.04
CA SER A 44 -7.63 0.03 10.07
C SER A 44 -7.81 1.55 9.94
N ASN A 45 -8.94 2.09 10.44
CA ASN A 45 -9.35 3.49 10.26
C ASN A 45 -9.51 3.90 8.78
N LYS A 46 -9.79 2.94 7.88
CA LYS A 46 -9.99 3.16 6.45
C LYS A 46 -11.46 3.08 6.06
N VAL A 47 -11.83 3.75 4.98
CA VAL A 47 -13.15 3.62 4.34
C VAL A 47 -13.20 2.42 3.39
N SER A 48 -12.04 1.91 2.97
CA SER A 48 -11.91 0.68 2.17
C SER A 48 -10.81 -0.20 2.74
N THR A 49 -11.10 -1.48 2.96
CA THR A 49 -10.17 -2.44 3.57
C THR A 49 -10.16 -3.74 2.78
N VAL A 50 -8.96 -4.22 2.44
CA VAL A 50 -8.76 -5.52 1.78
C VAL A 50 -8.65 -6.60 2.84
N VAL A 51 -9.41 -7.70 2.67
CA VAL A 51 -9.41 -8.87 3.54
C VAL A 51 -9.13 -10.11 2.73
N GLU A 52 -8.12 -10.88 3.10
CA GLU A 52 -7.80 -12.15 2.46
C GLU A 52 -8.45 -13.30 3.25
N MET A 53 -9.39 -13.98 2.61
CA MET A 53 -10.20 -15.03 3.24
C MET A 53 -9.54 -16.40 3.05
N TYR A 54 -8.50 -16.71 3.82
CA TYR A 54 -7.97 -18.07 3.96
C TYR A 54 -8.78 -18.89 4.96
N HIS A 55 -9.30 -18.25 6.02
CA HIS A 55 -10.14 -18.87 7.05
C HIS A 55 -11.63 -18.70 6.72
N ASP A 56 -12.47 -19.50 7.39
CA ASP A 56 -13.91 -19.53 7.16
C ASP A 56 -14.61 -18.26 7.62
N THR A 57 -14.05 -17.54 8.58
CA THR A 57 -14.62 -16.30 9.12
C THR A 57 -13.57 -15.22 9.29
N TYR A 58 -14.01 -13.97 9.09
CA TYR A 58 -13.26 -12.77 9.43
C TYR A 58 -14.14 -11.87 10.30
N ASN A 59 -13.63 -11.48 11.45
CA ASN A 59 -14.31 -10.61 12.39
C ASN A 59 -13.67 -9.23 12.41
N THR A 60 -14.48 -8.20 12.25
CA THR A 60 -14.05 -6.81 12.31
C THR A 60 -15.08 -5.94 13.00
N ASN A 61 -14.81 -4.64 13.05
CA ASN A 61 -15.70 -3.65 13.61
C ASN A 61 -15.76 -2.44 12.69
N VAL A 62 -16.92 -1.82 12.58
CA VAL A 62 -17.07 -0.47 12.01
C VAL A 62 -17.38 0.54 13.09
N ALA A 63 -16.99 1.79 12.85
CA ALA A 63 -17.32 2.93 13.68
C ALA A 63 -17.75 4.10 12.81
N PHE A 64 -18.66 4.92 13.36
CA PHE A 64 -19.07 6.16 12.71
C PHE A 64 -18.41 7.33 13.44
N THR A 65 -17.71 8.18 12.68
CA THR A 65 -16.97 9.33 13.22
C THR A 65 -17.60 10.62 12.76
N LEU A 66 -17.60 11.64 13.63
CA LEU A 66 -18.04 12.98 13.35
C LEU A 66 -16.88 13.98 13.40
N SER A 67 -16.91 15.01 12.57
CA SER A 67 -15.89 16.08 12.54
C SER A 67 -15.76 16.80 13.87
N ARG A 68 -16.84 16.86 14.65
CA ARG A 68 -16.88 17.41 16.03
C ARG A 68 -17.92 16.66 16.87
N ALA A 69 -17.80 16.77 18.18
CA ALA A 69 -18.75 16.19 19.13
C ALA A 69 -20.15 16.82 19.00
N PRO A 70 -21.22 16.01 18.87
CA PRO A 70 -22.58 16.50 18.78
C PRO A 70 -23.09 16.88 20.17
N LYS A 71 -24.09 17.81 20.26
CA LYS A 71 -24.74 18.15 21.51
C LYS A 71 -25.84 17.17 21.90
N ALA A 72 -26.38 16.44 20.94
CA ALA A 72 -27.37 15.37 21.16
C ALA A 72 -26.88 14.11 20.46
N GLY A 73 -27.32 12.94 20.92
CA GLY A 73 -26.96 11.68 20.31
C GLY A 73 -27.32 11.62 18.82
N VAL A 74 -26.46 11.02 18.01
CA VAL A 74 -26.68 10.82 16.57
C VAL A 74 -26.90 9.34 16.32
N ASP A 75 -28.12 8.99 15.91
CA ASP A 75 -28.49 7.62 15.55
C ASP A 75 -28.04 7.32 14.12
N VAL A 76 -27.34 6.21 13.94
CA VAL A 76 -26.84 5.74 12.65
C VAL A 76 -27.30 4.29 12.44
N LYS A 77 -27.79 4.00 11.24
CA LYS A 77 -28.09 2.65 10.77
C LYS A 77 -27.05 2.23 9.75
N VAL A 78 -26.44 1.07 9.92
CA VAL A 78 -25.46 0.46 8.99
C VAL A 78 -26.08 -0.77 8.36
N GLU A 79 -26.07 -0.81 7.03
CA GLU A 79 -26.67 -1.90 6.24
C GLU A 79 -25.81 -2.23 5.03
N TYR A 80 -25.95 -3.43 4.48
CA TYR A 80 -25.30 -3.81 3.24
C TYR A 80 -25.98 -3.11 2.05
N ASP A 81 -25.16 -2.48 1.20
CA ASP A 81 -25.59 -1.76 -0.01
C ASP A 81 -25.17 -2.52 -1.28
N ALA A 82 -25.87 -3.60 -1.60
CA ALA A 82 -25.54 -4.43 -2.75
C ALA A 82 -25.63 -3.68 -4.09
N GLU A 83 -26.46 -2.64 -4.19
CA GLU A 83 -26.63 -1.85 -5.42
C GLU A 83 -25.37 -1.01 -5.75
N TYR A 84 -24.53 -0.75 -4.75
CA TYR A 84 -23.28 0.00 -4.94
C TYR A 84 -22.20 -0.77 -5.69
N VAL A 85 -22.30 -2.11 -5.78
CA VAL A 85 -21.27 -2.96 -6.41
C VAL A 85 -21.01 -2.57 -7.87
N ASP A 86 -22.06 -2.38 -8.66
CA ASP A 86 -21.93 -1.99 -10.07
C ASP A 86 -21.34 -0.58 -10.22
N GLN A 87 -21.74 0.34 -9.34
CA GLN A 87 -21.19 1.69 -9.32
C GLN A 87 -19.70 1.65 -8.97
N TYR A 88 -19.31 0.91 -7.94
CA TYR A 88 -17.91 0.74 -7.53
C TYR A 88 -17.05 0.17 -8.67
N ASN A 89 -17.52 -0.90 -9.30
CA ASN A 89 -16.82 -1.51 -10.44
C ASN A 89 -16.62 -0.53 -11.59
N LYS A 90 -17.64 0.28 -11.90
CA LYS A 90 -17.54 1.31 -12.93
C LYS A 90 -16.54 2.43 -12.55
N GLU A 91 -16.53 2.87 -11.30
CA GLU A 91 -15.65 3.94 -10.80
C GLU A 91 -14.17 3.53 -10.79
N HIS A 92 -13.89 2.24 -10.52
CA HIS A 92 -12.53 1.71 -10.41
C HIS A 92 -12.09 0.88 -11.62
N GLY A 93 -12.97 0.64 -12.59
CA GLY A 93 -12.67 -0.21 -13.74
C GLY A 93 -12.38 -1.66 -13.33
N THR A 94 -13.13 -2.18 -12.33
CA THR A 94 -12.98 -3.54 -11.79
C THR A 94 -14.19 -4.40 -12.17
N ASN A 95 -14.10 -5.71 -11.90
CA ASN A 95 -15.17 -6.69 -12.10
C ASN A 95 -15.38 -7.51 -10.82
N PHE A 96 -15.39 -6.85 -9.66
CA PHE A 96 -15.58 -7.52 -8.38
C PHE A 96 -17.01 -8.07 -8.25
N LEU A 97 -17.13 -9.20 -7.59
CA LEU A 97 -18.41 -9.86 -7.36
C LEU A 97 -19.07 -9.35 -6.08
N ALA A 98 -20.40 -9.29 -6.04
CA ALA A 98 -21.11 -8.97 -4.80
C ALA A 98 -20.89 -10.08 -3.76
N TRP A 99 -20.57 -9.71 -2.51
CA TRP A 99 -20.54 -10.69 -1.43
C TRP A 99 -21.94 -11.26 -1.18
N PRO A 100 -22.11 -12.60 -1.00
CA PRO A 100 -23.43 -13.18 -0.75
C PRO A 100 -24.07 -12.61 0.51
N GLN A 101 -25.36 -12.23 0.42
CA GLN A 101 -26.08 -11.53 1.50
C GLN A 101 -26.31 -12.38 2.75
N ASP A 102 -26.27 -13.69 2.65
CA ASP A 102 -26.40 -14.64 3.73
C ASP A 102 -25.06 -14.99 4.42
N ARG A 103 -23.96 -14.38 3.97
CA ARG A 103 -22.59 -14.67 4.41
C ARG A 103 -21.98 -13.55 5.23
N TYR A 104 -22.78 -12.70 5.84
CA TYR A 104 -22.32 -11.72 6.83
C TYR A 104 -23.36 -11.51 7.91
N SER A 105 -22.91 -11.05 9.06
CA SER A 105 -23.79 -10.58 10.11
C SER A 105 -23.30 -9.25 10.69
N ILE A 106 -24.22 -8.40 11.11
CA ILE A 106 -23.92 -7.13 11.79
C ILE A 106 -24.61 -7.15 13.16
N GLN A 107 -23.84 -6.89 14.19
CA GLN A 107 -24.36 -6.81 15.56
C GLN A 107 -25.44 -5.73 15.69
N ASN A 108 -26.29 -5.83 16.71
CA ASN A 108 -27.32 -4.86 17.06
C ASN A 108 -28.21 -4.44 15.87
N ASN A 109 -28.45 -5.36 14.91
CA ASN A 109 -29.17 -5.06 13.66
C ASN A 109 -28.62 -3.79 12.96
N GLY A 110 -27.31 -3.54 13.01
CA GLY A 110 -26.66 -2.40 12.37
C GLY A 110 -26.90 -1.04 13.04
N LYS A 111 -27.49 -0.99 14.23
CA LYS A 111 -27.73 0.28 14.93
C LYS A 111 -26.53 0.67 15.79
N ILE A 112 -26.05 1.89 15.60
CA ILE A 112 -25.02 2.53 16.44
C ILE A 112 -25.42 3.95 16.75
N VAL A 113 -24.84 4.49 17.81
CA VAL A 113 -25.08 5.87 18.27
C VAL A 113 -23.75 6.54 18.53
N VAL A 114 -23.58 7.76 18.04
CA VAL A 114 -22.56 8.69 18.57
C VAL A 114 -23.16 9.40 19.75
N ALA A 115 -22.61 9.18 20.93
CA ALA A 115 -23.13 9.79 22.17
C ALA A 115 -22.92 11.33 22.18
N PRO A 116 -23.72 12.09 22.96
CA PRO A 116 -23.45 13.49 23.17
C PRO A 116 -22.02 13.71 23.66
N ASP A 117 -21.41 14.78 23.20
CA ASP A 117 -20.02 15.18 23.50
C ASP A 117 -18.91 14.20 23.10
N GLU A 118 -19.25 13.10 22.37
CA GLU A 118 -18.31 12.15 21.76
C GLU A 118 -18.22 12.41 20.26
N LYS A 119 -17.04 12.11 19.65
CA LYS A 119 -16.84 12.22 18.19
C LYS A 119 -16.97 10.89 17.46
N VAL A 120 -16.87 9.79 18.17
CA VAL A 120 -16.83 8.44 17.60
C VAL A 120 -17.88 7.58 18.28
N SER A 121 -18.61 6.81 17.49
CA SER A 121 -19.54 5.82 18.03
C SER A 121 -18.79 4.69 18.76
N TYR A 122 -19.50 3.90 19.54
CA TYR A 122 -18.97 2.59 19.92
C TYR A 122 -18.78 1.73 18.66
N LYS A 123 -17.89 0.72 18.77
CA LYS A 123 -17.59 -0.20 17.69
C LYS A 123 -18.76 -1.15 17.46
N LEU A 124 -19.16 -1.32 16.20
CA LEU A 124 -20.19 -2.26 15.78
C LEU A 124 -19.54 -3.48 15.13
N GLY A 125 -19.72 -4.64 15.74
CA GLY A 125 -19.15 -5.88 15.24
C GLY A 125 -19.76 -6.31 13.90
N VAL A 126 -18.90 -6.74 13.00
CA VAL A 126 -19.24 -7.33 11.69
C VAL A 126 -18.50 -8.66 11.58
N GLU A 127 -19.27 -9.73 11.35
CA GLU A 127 -18.74 -11.05 11.01
C GLU A 127 -18.96 -11.31 9.53
N ILE A 128 -17.93 -11.72 8.82
CA ILE A 128 -17.95 -12.08 7.41
C ILE A 128 -17.59 -13.56 7.31
N ALA A 129 -18.51 -14.38 6.83
CA ALA A 129 -18.33 -15.82 6.75
C ALA A 129 -18.04 -16.26 5.31
N LYS A 130 -16.94 -16.98 5.11
CA LYS A 130 -16.61 -17.64 3.85
C LYS A 130 -17.58 -18.82 3.64
N ALA A 131 -18.11 -18.95 2.42
CA ALA A 131 -18.84 -20.14 2.03
C ALA A 131 -17.88 -21.33 1.84
N ASP A 132 -18.43 -22.55 1.81
CA ASP A 132 -17.68 -23.69 1.28
C ASP A 132 -17.12 -23.33 -0.11
N ASN A 133 -15.90 -23.78 -0.40
CA ASN A 133 -15.16 -23.43 -1.63
C ASN A 133 -15.90 -23.75 -2.94
N THR A 134 -17.00 -24.51 -2.89
CA THR A 134 -17.87 -24.82 -4.02
C THR A 134 -18.79 -23.67 -4.43
N GLU A 135 -19.02 -22.68 -3.57
CA GLU A 135 -19.95 -21.57 -3.82
C GLU A 135 -19.29 -20.24 -4.16
N LEU A 136 -18.03 -20.06 -3.76
CA LEU A 136 -17.24 -18.86 -4.07
C LEU A 136 -16.19 -19.16 -5.13
N VAL A 137 -16.04 -18.25 -6.08
CA VAL A 137 -15.00 -18.38 -7.13
C VAL A 137 -13.63 -18.21 -6.47
N ALA A 138 -12.77 -19.21 -6.63
CA ALA A 138 -11.40 -19.18 -6.10
C ALA A 138 -10.63 -17.99 -6.69
N GLU A 139 -9.78 -17.36 -5.88
CA GLU A 139 -8.97 -16.18 -6.22
C GLU A 139 -9.78 -14.94 -6.67
N ALA A 140 -11.11 -14.99 -6.66
CA ALA A 140 -11.90 -13.81 -6.97
C ALA A 140 -11.89 -12.79 -5.84
N THR A 141 -12.03 -11.51 -6.20
CA THR A 141 -12.30 -10.43 -5.26
C THR A 141 -13.80 -10.16 -5.23
N TYR A 142 -14.34 -10.15 -4.02
CA TYR A 142 -15.72 -9.79 -3.73
C TYR A 142 -15.78 -8.44 -3.04
N ILE A 143 -16.92 -7.77 -3.13
CA ILE A 143 -17.14 -6.49 -2.47
C ILE A 143 -18.34 -6.57 -1.52
N LEU A 144 -18.14 -6.14 -0.27
CA LEU A 144 -19.17 -5.96 0.75
C LEU A 144 -19.20 -4.49 1.17
N PRO A 145 -20.01 -3.63 0.53
CA PRO A 145 -20.17 -2.25 0.93
C PRO A 145 -21.21 -2.15 2.05
N LEU A 146 -20.80 -1.58 3.19
CA LEU A 146 -21.67 -1.24 4.31
C LEU A 146 -21.97 0.25 4.27
N LYS A 147 -23.25 0.62 4.20
CA LYS A 147 -23.72 2.00 4.11
C LYS A 147 -24.28 2.49 5.43
N ALA A 148 -23.88 3.69 5.83
CA ALA A 148 -24.48 4.39 6.96
C ALA A 148 -25.63 5.30 6.51
N THR A 149 -26.76 5.22 7.22
CA THR A 149 -27.87 6.16 7.13
C THR A 149 -28.02 6.85 8.48
N VAL A 150 -28.03 8.18 8.49
CA VAL A 150 -28.15 8.97 9.72
C VAL A 150 -29.56 9.48 9.88
N SER A 151 -30.16 9.25 11.05
CA SER A 151 -31.47 9.79 11.41
C SER A 151 -31.28 11.13 12.12
N GLY A 152 -31.76 12.22 11.53
CA GLY A 152 -31.72 13.56 12.11
C GLY A 152 -31.13 14.64 11.21
N ALA A 153 -31.47 15.89 11.47
CA ALA A 153 -30.99 17.04 10.68
C ALA A 153 -29.57 17.45 11.12
N GLY A 154 -28.75 17.87 10.18
CA GLY A 154 -27.48 18.55 10.45
C GLY A 154 -26.21 17.70 10.32
N VAL A 155 -26.30 16.43 9.93
CA VAL A 155 -25.13 15.63 9.57
C VAL A 155 -25.04 15.47 8.05
N LYS A 156 -23.90 15.88 7.48
CA LYS A 156 -23.53 15.59 6.09
C LYS A 156 -22.55 14.42 6.08
N LEU A 157 -22.67 13.52 5.12
CA LEU A 157 -21.77 12.37 4.99
C LEU A 157 -20.64 12.73 4.01
N SER A 158 -19.38 12.62 4.45
CA SER A 158 -18.21 12.70 3.57
C SER A 158 -17.89 11.34 2.96
N ALA A 159 -18.05 10.27 3.75
CA ALA A 159 -18.05 8.90 3.26
C ALA A 159 -19.16 8.15 4.02
N ASP A 160 -20.22 7.81 3.29
CA ASP A 160 -21.38 7.09 3.82
C ASP A 160 -21.16 5.56 3.81
N ARG A 161 -20.08 5.07 3.19
CA ARG A 161 -19.79 3.66 3.06
C ARG A 161 -18.42 3.29 3.65
N CYS A 162 -18.39 2.09 4.26
CA CYS A 162 -17.19 1.34 4.55
C CYS A 162 -17.20 0.10 3.64
N VAL A 163 -16.17 -0.07 2.82
CA VAL A 163 -16.10 -1.12 1.80
C VAL A 163 -15.09 -2.17 2.20
N TYR A 164 -15.51 -3.43 2.24
CA TYR A 164 -14.60 -4.56 2.36
C TYR A 164 -14.40 -5.22 0.99
N LEU A 165 -13.14 -5.30 0.58
CA LEU A 165 -12.70 -6.04 -0.61
C LEU A 165 -12.19 -7.41 -0.15
N LEU A 166 -13.00 -8.43 -0.39
CA LEU A 166 -12.79 -9.77 0.16
C LEU A 166 -12.18 -10.65 -0.92
N LYS A 167 -10.92 -11.01 -0.75
CA LYS A 167 -10.21 -11.92 -1.65
C LYS A 167 -10.42 -13.35 -1.21
N ASN A 168 -11.16 -14.15 -2.00
CA ASN A 168 -11.35 -15.56 -1.73
C ASN A 168 -10.09 -16.34 -2.09
N ARG A 169 -9.22 -16.57 -1.09
CA ARG A 169 -7.96 -17.26 -1.26
C ARG A 169 -8.09 -18.76 -1.16
N SER A 170 -7.37 -19.46 -2.01
CA SER A 170 -7.13 -20.90 -1.91
C SER A 170 -5.79 -21.16 -1.22
N GLY A 171 -5.64 -22.35 -0.61
CA GLY A 171 -4.38 -22.78 -0.02
C GLY A 171 -4.36 -22.70 1.52
N GLU A 172 -3.16 -22.88 2.09
CA GLU A 172 -2.99 -23.08 3.52
C GLU A 172 -2.91 -21.77 4.34
N GLY A 173 -2.46 -20.67 3.70
CA GLY A 173 -2.32 -19.38 4.37
C GLY A 173 -1.28 -19.34 5.52
N THR A 174 -0.32 -20.26 5.52
CA THR A 174 0.64 -20.44 6.65
C THR A 174 1.65 -19.31 6.81
N ALA A 175 1.75 -18.39 5.84
CA ALA A 175 2.52 -17.15 5.98
C ALA A 175 1.69 -15.98 6.52
N MET A 176 0.38 -16.10 6.65
CA MET A 176 -0.48 -15.05 7.19
C MET A 176 -0.13 -14.74 8.65
N ARG A 177 -0.47 -13.54 9.07
CA ARG A 177 -0.29 -13.06 10.45
C ARG A 177 -1.63 -12.58 11.00
N GLU A 178 -1.81 -12.82 12.28
CA GLU A 178 -2.96 -12.29 13.00
C GLU A 178 -2.91 -10.74 13.05
N PRO A 179 -4.06 -10.08 13.18
CA PRO A 179 -4.11 -8.64 13.35
C PRO A 179 -3.21 -8.16 14.49
N GLY A 180 -2.28 -7.24 14.19
CA GLY A 180 -1.31 -6.72 15.15
C GLY A 180 0.03 -7.47 15.23
N GLU A 181 0.15 -8.65 14.66
CA GLU A 181 1.45 -9.30 14.48
C GLU A 181 2.31 -8.53 13.47
N LYS A 182 3.61 -8.51 13.71
CA LYS A 182 4.59 -7.91 12.78
C LYS A 182 4.67 -8.73 11.51
N LYS A 183 4.96 -8.05 10.39
CA LYS A 183 5.11 -8.69 9.08
C LYS A 183 6.51 -8.50 8.54
N THR A 184 6.97 -9.45 7.73
CA THR A 184 8.28 -9.41 7.11
C THR A 184 8.15 -9.21 5.60
N VAL A 185 9.00 -8.35 5.05
CA VAL A 185 9.05 -8.01 3.62
C VAL A 185 10.43 -8.36 3.09
N LEU A 186 10.48 -9.26 2.10
CA LEU A 186 11.70 -9.64 1.42
C LEU A 186 11.74 -9.00 0.03
N PHE A 187 12.64 -8.04 -0.17
CA PHE A 187 13.01 -7.57 -1.50
C PHE A 187 13.97 -8.56 -2.12
N PHE A 188 13.50 -9.24 -3.14
CA PHE A 188 14.17 -10.37 -3.75
C PHE A 188 14.87 -9.97 -5.05
N GLU A 189 16.22 -10.02 -5.05
CA GLU A 189 16.99 -9.72 -6.28
C GLU A 189 16.80 -10.87 -7.29
N VAL A 190 15.85 -10.66 -8.22
CA VAL A 190 15.45 -11.69 -9.19
C VAL A 190 16.48 -12.00 -10.25
N ASN A 191 17.54 -11.18 -10.37
CA ASN A 191 18.64 -11.47 -11.27
C ASN A 191 19.60 -12.54 -10.73
N ASP A 192 19.59 -12.76 -9.42
CA ASP A 192 20.55 -13.64 -8.74
C ASP A 192 20.01 -15.05 -8.46
N THR A 193 18.77 -15.15 -7.95
CA THR A 193 18.18 -16.43 -7.55
C THR A 193 16.68 -16.50 -7.81
N ASN A 194 16.09 -17.70 -7.65
CA ASN A 194 14.65 -17.91 -7.85
C ASN A 194 13.84 -17.53 -6.60
N PRO A 195 12.72 -16.79 -6.72
CA PRO A 195 11.86 -16.42 -5.60
C PRO A 195 11.31 -17.57 -4.76
N LEU A 196 11.25 -18.80 -5.31
CA LEU A 196 10.89 -19.99 -4.54
C LEU A 196 11.79 -20.23 -3.33
N ASN A 197 13.00 -19.65 -3.31
CA ASN A 197 13.86 -19.68 -2.13
C ASN A 197 13.23 -19.06 -0.88
N ALA A 198 12.24 -18.21 -1.01
CA ALA A 198 11.49 -17.69 0.14
C ALA A 198 10.76 -18.82 0.91
N LEU A 199 10.35 -19.90 0.23
CA LEU A 199 9.70 -21.07 0.85
C LEU A 199 10.65 -21.95 1.69
N GLN A 200 11.97 -21.72 1.59
CA GLN A 200 12.94 -22.44 2.40
C GLN A 200 12.97 -21.97 3.87
N PHE A 201 12.34 -20.83 4.16
CA PHE A 201 12.36 -20.22 5.49
C PHE A 201 11.06 -20.51 6.24
N GLN A 202 10.84 -21.80 6.51
CA GLN A 202 9.77 -22.30 7.37
C GLN A 202 10.23 -22.31 8.83
N MET A 203 9.37 -21.86 9.72
CA MET A 203 9.57 -21.92 11.16
C MET A 203 9.20 -23.32 11.71
N GLU A 204 9.72 -23.68 12.87
CA GLU A 204 9.41 -24.98 13.50
C GLU A 204 7.94 -25.18 13.83
N ASP A 205 7.15 -24.09 13.95
CA ASP A 205 5.69 -24.15 14.14
C ASP A 205 4.90 -24.35 12.82
N GLY A 206 5.61 -24.52 11.70
CA GLY A 206 5.02 -24.74 10.38
C GLY A 206 4.70 -23.47 9.59
N ARG A 207 4.75 -22.28 10.20
CA ARG A 207 4.53 -21.01 9.51
C ARG A 207 5.73 -20.62 8.67
N TYR A 208 5.52 -19.85 7.58
CA TYR A 208 6.61 -19.26 6.78
C TYR A 208 7.04 -17.90 7.36
N LEU A 209 8.35 -17.63 7.29
CA LEU A 209 8.91 -16.37 7.78
C LEU A 209 8.40 -15.16 6.97
N TRP A 210 8.40 -15.26 5.64
CA TRP A 210 8.12 -14.14 4.76
C TRP A 210 6.62 -13.96 4.52
N ASN A 211 6.13 -12.74 4.71
CA ASN A 211 4.75 -12.36 4.42
C ASN A 211 4.63 -11.72 3.03
N TYR A 212 5.70 -11.05 2.59
CA TYR A 212 5.80 -10.40 1.29
C TYR A 212 7.10 -10.80 0.61
N VAL A 213 7.00 -11.11 -0.68
CA VAL A 213 8.13 -11.24 -1.60
C VAL A 213 7.96 -10.15 -2.67
N VAL A 214 8.87 -9.20 -2.68
CA VAL A 214 8.91 -8.12 -3.66
C VAL A 214 9.91 -8.52 -4.75
N LEU A 215 9.42 -8.78 -5.95
CA LEU A 215 10.22 -9.12 -7.12
C LEU A 215 10.97 -7.87 -7.60
N PHE A 216 12.24 -7.76 -7.31
CA PHE A 216 13.07 -6.60 -7.61
C PHE A 216 13.99 -6.90 -8.80
N ALA A 217 13.79 -6.30 -10.00
CA ALA A 217 12.68 -5.41 -10.32
C ALA A 217 12.35 -5.46 -11.82
N ALA A 218 11.12 -5.10 -12.17
CA ALA A 218 10.77 -4.62 -13.49
C ALA A 218 11.09 -3.12 -13.59
N ASN A 219 10.99 -2.54 -14.79
CA ASN A 219 11.38 -1.15 -15.01
C ASN A 219 10.28 -0.34 -15.68
N ILE A 220 10.31 0.99 -15.45
CA ILE A 220 9.57 1.94 -16.27
C ILE A 220 10.43 2.36 -17.46
N ASN A 221 9.87 2.29 -18.68
CA ASN A 221 10.51 2.74 -19.90
C ASN A 221 9.54 3.51 -20.79
N TYR A 222 10.07 4.32 -21.70
CA TYR A 222 9.32 5.06 -22.70
C TYR A 222 9.63 4.56 -24.12
N ASP A 223 8.57 4.16 -24.82
CA ASP A 223 8.63 3.83 -26.25
C ASP A 223 8.37 5.09 -27.08
N ARG A 224 9.42 5.68 -27.66
CA ARG A 224 9.33 6.91 -28.43
C ARG A 224 8.57 6.74 -29.76
N GLU A 225 8.56 5.55 -30.33
CA GLU A 225 7.85 5.27 -31.58
C GLU A 225 6.35 5.21 -31.36
N LYS A 226 5.92 4.60 -30.26
CA LYS A 226 4.51 4.49 -29.87
C LYS A 226 4.00 5.69 -29.08
N GLY A 227 4.89 6.47 -28.45
CA GLY A 227 4.53 7.53 -27.55
C GLY A 227 3.91 7.01 -26.24
N GLU A 228 4.42 5.88 -25.71
CA GLU A 228 3.85 5.18 -24.55
C GLU A 228 4.89 4.93 -23.47
N VAL A 229 4.48 5.14 -22.21
CA VAL A 229 5.22 4.67 -21.05
C VAL A 229 4.74 3.25 -20.71
N TYR A 230 5.67 2.31 -20.55
CA TYR A 230 5.35 0.90 -20.38
C TYR A 230 6.19 0.23 -19.29
N VAL A 231 5.76 -0.94 -18.84
CA VAL A 231 6.53 -1.79 -17.92
C VAL A 231 7.44 -2.69 -18.74
N PHE A 232 8.75 -2.54 -18.54
CA PHE A 232 9.77 -3.41 -19.12
C PHE A 232 10.14 -4.50 -18.13
N CYS A 233 10.01 -5.76 -18.55
CA CYS A 233 10.48 -6.92 -17.81
C CYS A 233 11.76 -7.43 -18.45
N ASN A 234 12.86 -7.49 -17.69
CA ASN A 234 14.07 -8.15 -18.14
C ASN A 234 13.84 -9.68 -18.27
N PRO A 235 14.76 -10.46 -18.88
CA PRO A 235 14.56 -11.89 -19.08
C PRO A 235 14.26 -12.69 -17.81
N GLN A 236 14.82 -12.29 -16.67
CA GLN A 236 14.61 -12.97 -15.40
C GLN A 236 13.21 -12.70 -14.85
N VAL A 237 12.79 -11.43 -14.82
CA VAL A 237 11.42 -11.06 -14.44
C VAL A 237 10.41 -11.74 -15.36
N GLN A 238 10.64 -11.69 -16.69
CA GLN A 238 9.72 -12.31 -17.65
C GLN A 238 9.63 -13.82 -17.46
N TYR A 239 10.74 -14.50 -17.22
CA TYR A 239 10.73 -15.94 -16.93
C TYR A 239 9.91 -16.29 -15.68
N ILE A 240 10.07 -15.52 -14.60
CA ILE A 240 9.31 -15.71 -13.36
C ILE A 240 7.81 -15.52 -13.60
N LEU A 241 7.45 -14.52 -14.40
CA LEU A 241 6.06 -14.24 -14.75
C LEU A 241 5.48 -15.34 -15.66
N ASP A 242 6.23 -15.79 -16.65
CA ASP A 242 5.80 -16.86 -17.59
C ASP A 242 5.64 -18.22 -16.88
N HIS A 243 6.41 -18.46 -15.80
CA HIS A 243 6.29 -19.64 -14.95
C HIS A 243 5.46 -19.33 -13.67
N ASN A 244 4.39 -18.56 -13.85
CA ASN A 244 3.53 -18.10 -12.77
C ASN A 244 3.03 -19.23 -11.86
N GLU A 245 2.50 -20.30 -12.45
CA GLU A 245 1.95 -21.45 -11.72
C GLU A 245 3.00 -22.24 -10.93
N GLU A 246 4.25 -22.23 -11.39
CA GLU A 246 5.35 -22.96 -10.77
C GLU A 246 6.12 -22.11 -9.74
N ILE A 247 6.15 -20.78 -9.91
CA ILE A 247 6.97 -19.88 -9.08
C ILE A 247 6.11 -18.97 -8.20
N ILE A 248 5.17 -18.24 -8.78
CA ILE A 248 4.41 -17.22 -8.05
C ILE A 248 3.28 -17.84 -7.23
N GLN A 249 2.47 -18.71 -7.86
CA GLN A 249 1.30 -19.27 -7.18
C GLN A 249 1.65 -20.18 -5.98
N PRO A 250 2.77 -20.94 -5.93
CA PRO A 250 3.20 -21.64 -4.72
C PRO A 250 3.46 -20.72 -3.53
N LEU A 251 4.00 -19.53 -3.75
CA LEU A 251 4.16 -18.50 -2.71
C LEU A 251 2.79 -18.01 -2.21
N ARG A 252 1.93 -17.64 -3.15
CA ARG A 252 0.60 -17.09 -2.85
C ARG A 252 -0.30 -18.09 -2.13
N ARG A 253 -0.27 -19.37 -2.51
CA ARG A 253 -1.01 -20.44 -1.81
C ARG A 253 -0.58 -20.64 -0.35
N ARG A 254 0.63 -20.21 0.03
CA ARG A 254 1.12 -20.21 1.42
C ARG A 254 0.77 -18.93 2.17
N GLY A 255 0.08 -17.97 1.54
CA GLY A 255 -0.25 -16.68 2.11
C GLY A 255 0.87 -15.63 1.99
N ILE A 256 1.93 -15.92 1.22
CA ILE A 256 2.97 -14.93 0.88
C ILE A 256 2.45 -14.06 -0.24
N LYS A 257 2.40 -12.75 -0.03
CA LYS A 257 2.03 -11.79 -1.07
C LYS A 257 3.19 -11.55 -2.02
N VAL A 258 2.94 -11.66 -3.33
CA VAL A 258 3.94 -11.43 -4.37
C VAL A 258 3.70 -10.06 -5.00
N ILE A 259 4.66 -9.17 -4.81
CA ILE A 259 4.62 -7.76 -5.22
C ILE A 259 5.64 -7.55 -6.33
N ILE A 260 5.27 -6.86 -7.41
CA ILE A 260 6.25 -6.43 -8.42
C ILE A 260 6.84 -5.07 -8.02
N SER A 261 8.17 -4.96 -8.00
CA SER A 261 8.83 -3.67 -7.87
C SER A 261 9.03 -3.02 -9.23
N ILE A 262 8.82 -1.73 -9.31
CA ILE A 262 9.11 -0.92 -10.49
C ILE A 262 10.25 0.04 -10.18
N LEU A 263 11.25 0.07 -11.04
CA LEU A 263 12.48 0.85 -10.93
C LEU A 263 12.69 1.66 -12.22
N GLY A 264 13.40 2.78 -12.17
CA GLY A 264 13.87 3.49 -13.38
C GLY A 264 14.89 2.67 -14.17
N ASN A 265 15.16 3.03 -15.42
CA ASN A 265 16.03 2.26 -16.33
C ASN A 265 16.93 3.17 -17.19
N HIS A 266 17.49 4.24 -16.63
CA HIS A 266 18.32 5.22 -17.37
C HIS A 266 17.60 5.82 -18.60
N ASP A 267 16.29 5.91 -18.51
CA ASP A 267 15.36 6.40 -19.52
C ASP A 267 14.81 7.76 -19.07
N GLU A 268 14.19 8.51 -20.00
CA GLU A 268 13.53 9.80 -19.68
C GLU A 268 12.20 9.62 -18.93
N SER A 269 11.65 8.42 -18.91
CA SER A 269 10.57 8.05 -18.01
C SER A 269 11.10 7.81 -16.60
N GLY A 270 10.30 8.12 -15.60
CA GLY A 270 10.64 7.89 -14.21
C GLY A 270 9.43 8.03 -13.31
N LEU A 271 9.47 7.37 -12.17
CA LEU A 271 8.32 7.22 -11.29
C LEU A 271 7.84 8.55 -10.69
N ALA A 272 8.76 9.48 -10.47
CA ALA A 272 8.45 10.80 -9.90
C ALA A 272 8.45 11.93 -10.92
N GLN A 273 8.31 11.63 -12.21
CA GLN A 273 8.36 12.63 -13.29
C GLN A 273 7.30 12.40 -14.39
N LEU A 274 6.28 11.61 -14.11
CA LEU A 274 5.11 11.49 -14.95
C LEU A 274 4.14 12.64 -14.69
N SER A 275 3.55 13.20 -15.76
CA SER A 275 2.38 14.06 -15.64
C SER A 275 1.17 13.22 -15.20
N ASP A 276 0.06 13.87 -14.88
CA ASP A 276 -1.21 13.17 -14.58
C ASP A 276 -1.64 12.26 -15.74
N LEU A 277 -1.38 12.67 -16.98
CA LEU A 277 -1.66 11.86 -18.17
C LEU A 277 -0.72 10.65 -18.24
N GLY A 278 0.59 10.87 -18.06
CA GLY A 278 1.58 9.82 -18.06
C GLY A 278 1.38 8.81 -16.93
N ALA A 279 1.05 9.29 -15.73
CA ALA A 279 0.75 8.44 -14.59
C ALA A 279 -0.45 7.51 -14.87
N ARG A 280 -1.57 8.05 -15.39
CA ARG A 280 -2.73 7.23 -15.74
C ARG A 280 -2.44 6.22 -16.87
N GLN A 281 -1.65 6.60 -17.87
CA GLN A 281 -1.23 5.68 -18.93
C GLN A 281 -0.37 4.53 -18.36
N PHE A 282 0.64 4.87 -17.56
CA PHE A 282 1.55 3.88 -16.97
C PHE A 282 0.82 2.95 -16.00
N VAL A 283 -0.07 3.48 -15.18
CA VAL A 283 -0.90 2.69 -14.26
C VAL A 283 -1.70 1.62 -15.00
N GLN A 284 -2.19 1.90 -16.21
CA GLN A 284 -2.91 0.90 -16.99
C GLN A 284 -1.99 -0.27 -17.39
N ALA A 285 -0.73 0.00 -17.75
CA ALA A 285 0.25 -1.05 -18.04
C ALA A 285 0.59 -1.88 -16.79
N VAL A 286 0.77 -1.23 -15.64
CA VAL A 286 1.00 -1.90 -14.34
C VAL A 286 -0.19 -2.75 -13.93
N LYS A 287 -1.41 -2.25 -14.10
CA LYS A 287 -2.66 -2.97 -13.83
C LYS A 287 -2.75 -4.24 -14.69
N ASN A 288 -2.55 -4.10 -15.99
CA ASN A 288 -2.59 -5.23 -16.91
C ASN A 288 -1.59 -6.32 -16.53
N LEU A 289 -0.38 -5.93 -16.11
CA LEU A 289 0.63 -6.86 -15.61
C LEU A 289 0.17 -7.58 -14.33
N CYS A 290 -0.31 -6.84 -13.34
CA CYS A 290 -0.78 -7.42 -12.08
C CYS A 290 -1.97 -8.36 -12.26
N GLU A 291 -2.90 -8.04 -13.16
CA GLU A 291 -4.06 -8.87 -13.47
C GLU A 291 -3.67 -10.12 -14.26
N ALA A 292 -2.82 -9.98 -15.30
CA ALA A 292 -2.39 -11.10 -16.14
C ALA A 292 -1.65 -12.20 -15.36
N TYR A 293 -0.87 -11.80 -14.36
CA TYR A 293 -0.05 -12.70 -13.56
C TYR A 293 -0.56 -12.88 -12.11
N ASN A 294 -1.74 -12.36 -11.82
CA ASN A 294 -2.38 -12.45 -10.50
C ASN A 294 -1.45 -12.03 -9.36
N LEU A 295 -0.71 -10.91 -9.53
CA LEU A 295 0.17 -10.35 -8.51
C LEU A 295 -0.64 -9.64 -7.42
N ASP A 296 -0.09 -9.57 -6.20
CA ASP A 296 -0.79 -9.02 -5.04
C ASP A 296 -0.60 -7.52 -4.87
N GLY A 297 0.31 -6.90 -5.62
CA GLY A 297 0.52 -5.47 -5.55
C GLY A 297 1.78 -4.98 -6.26
N VAL A 298 2.10 -3.71 -6.00
CA VAL A 298 3.21 -2.98 -6.63
C VAL A 298 4.04 -2.26 -5.58
N ASN A 299 5.35 -2.27 -5.74
CA ASN A 299 6.29 -1.41 -5.05
C ASN A 299 6.88 -0.40 -6.03
N TYR A 300 7.06 0.83 -5.60
CA TYR A 300 7.73 1.88 -6.36
C TYR A 300 9.04 2.29 -5.69
N ASP A 301 10.12 2.27 -6.50
CA ASP A 301 11.48 2.67 -6.12
C ASP A 301 12.03 3.65 -7.15
N ASP A 302 12.13 4.94 -6.78
CA ASP A 302 12.48 6.03 -7.71
C ASP A 302 13.99 6.22 -7.81
N GLU A 303 14.64 5.34 -8.57
CA GLU A 303 16.06 5.40 -8.88
C GLU A 303 16.31 5.37 -10.40
N TYR A 304 17.50 5.72 -10.82
CA TYR A 304 18.06 5.53 -12.18
C TYR A 304 17.26 6.16 -13.33
N SER A 305 16.48 7.21 -13.09
CA SER A 305 15.79 7.95 -14.16
C SER A 305 16.63 9.11 -14.67
N ASN A 306 16.63 9.33 -16.00
CA ASN A 306 17.23 10.51 -16.62
C ASN A 306 16.30 11.72 -16.50
N SER A 307 16.77 12.90 -16.94
CA SER A 307 15.92 14.09 -17.00
C SER A 307 14.78 13.89 -18.00
N PRO A 308 13.54 14.27 -17.65
CA PRO A 308 12.40 14.14 -18.55
C PRO A 308 12.43 15.16 -19.69
N ASP A 309 11.89 14.79 -20.85
CA ASP A 309 11.57 15.75 -21.92
C ASP A 309 10.26 16.49 -21.58
N LEU A 310 10.37 17.71 -21.08
CA LEU A 310 9.21 18.51 -20.67
C LEU A 310 8.35 18.99 -21.84
N SER A 311 8.77 18.80 -23.08
CA SER A 311 7.91 19.05 -24.26
C SER A 311 6.94 17.89 -24.51
N ASN A 312 7.18 16.72 -23.94
CA ASN A 312 6.32 15.57 -24.03
C ASN A 312 5.20 15.66 -22.96
N PRO A 313 3.91 15.59 -23.34
CA PRO A 313 2.80 15.73 -22.40
C PRO A 313 2.69 14.64 -21.34
N LEU A 314 3.40 13.52 -21.50
CA LEU A 314 3.44 12.43 -20.54
C LEU A 314 4.36 12.72 -19.34
N PHE A 315 5.26 13.72 -19.46
CA PHE A 315 6.26 14.01 -18.43
C PHE A 315 6.05 15.37 -17.78
N THR A 316 6.57 15.49 -16.58
CA THR A 316 6.63 16.74 -15.82
C THR A 316 7.97 16.85 -15.08
N GLN A 317 8.21 17.97 -14.44
CA GLN A 317 9.36 18.14 -13.58
C GLN A 317 9.34 17.10 -12.46
N ARG A 318 10.49 16.44 -12.23
CA ARG A 318 10.64 15.46 -11.14
C ARG A 318 10.27 16.10 -9.80
N SER A 319 9.33 15.47 -9.10
CA SER A 319 8.84 15.97 -7.82
C SER A 319 8.14 14.88 -7.00
N ARG A 320 7.97 15.14 -5.70
CA ARG A 320 7.19 14.29 -4.81
C ARG A 320 5.71 14.28 -5.17
N GLU A 321 5.21 15.36 -5.72
CA GLU A 321 3.83 15.51 -6.21
C GLU A 321 3.57 14.51 -7.34
N ALA A 322 4.47 14.44 -8.32
CA ALA A 322 4.35 13.50 -9.44
C ALA A 322 4.43 12.04 -8.97
N GLY A 323 5.37 11.71 -8.06
CA GLY A 323 5.47 10.37 -7.48
C GLY A 323 4.22 9.98 -6.67
N SER A 324 3.70 10.89 -5.87
CA SER A 324 2.48 10.66 -5.09
C SER A 324 1.25 10.51 -5.99
N ARG A 325 1.17 11.29 -7.08
CA ARG A 325 0.11 11.15 -8.09
C ARG A 325 0.14 9.76 -8.72
N LEU A 326 1.30 9.24 -9.08
CA LEU A 326 1.43 7.89 -9.62
C LEU A 326 0.90 6.84 -8.63
N ILE A 327 1.32 6.90 -7.36
CA ILE A 327 0.88 5.97 -6.32
C ILE A 327 -0.64 6.05 -6.11
N PHE A 328 -1.18 7.26 -6.06
CA PHE A 328 -2.62 7.50 -5.92
C PHE A 328 -3.43 6.92 -7.09
N GLU A 329 -3.03 7.19 -8.33
CA GLU A 329 -3.71 6.63 -9.52
C GLU A 329 -3.58 5.11 -9.57
N THR A 330 -2.47 4.55 -9.08
CA THR A 330 -2.28 3.09 -8.98
C THR A 330 -3.31 2.48 -8.03
N LYS A 331 -3.46 3.04 -6.83
CA LYS A 331 -4.46 2.53 -5.86
C LYS A 331 -5.89 2.70 -6.36
N ARG A 332 -6.19 3.81 -7.03
CA ARG A 332 -7.50 4.02 -7.67
C ARG A 332 -7.84 2.95 -8.70
N ALA A 333 -6.87 2.60 -9.55
CA ALA A 333 -7.06 1.61 -10.61
C ALA A 333 -7.05 0.16 -10.09
N MET A 334 -6.38 -0.09 -8.96
CA MET A 334 -6.21 -1.41 -8.35
C MET A 334 -6.49 -1.35 -6.84
N PRO A 335 -7.75 -1.06 -6.43
CA PRO A 335 -8.08 -0.80 -5.02
C PRO A 335 -7.86 -2.02 -4.10
N ASP A 336 -7.89 -3.22 -4.65
CA ASP A 336 -7.67 -4.50 -3.95
C ASP A 336 -6.20 -4.92 -3.87
N LYS A 337 -5.26 -4.18 -4.50
CA LYS A 337 -3.84 -4.49 -4.50
C LYS A 337 -3.09 -3.71 -3.41
N GLU A 338 -2.02 -4.31 -2.88
CA GLU A 338 -1.10 -3.65 -1.94
C GLU A 338 -0.19 -2.67 -2.69
N ILE A 339 -0.11 -1.45 -2.21
CA ILE A 339 0.79 -0.44 -2.77
C ILE A 339 1.87 -0.13 -1.73
N ILE A 340 3.11 -0.35 -2.12
CA ILE A 340 4.29 -0.17 -1.29
C ILE A 340 5.12 0.98 -1.86
N SER A 341 5.61 1.86 -1.00
CA SER A 341 6.58 2.89 -1.36
C SER A 341 7.89 2.62 -0.63
N TYR A 342 8.98 2.50 -1.39
CA TYR A 342 10.32 2.53 -0.85
C TYR A 342 10.76 3.99 -0.68
N GLN A 343 11.13 4.39 0.54
CA GLN A 343 11.46 5.79 0.87
C GLN A 343 12.89 6.15 0.46
N TYR A 344 13.11 6.15 -0.86
CA TYR A 344 14.32 6.62 -1.50
C TYR A 344 13.95 7.52 -2.70
N GLY A 345 14.84 8.44 -3.10
CA GLY A 345 14.57 9.35 -4.21
C GLY A 345 13.39 10.29 -3.97
N SER A 346 12.62 10.55 -5.03
CA SER A 346 11.48 11.49 -5.04
C SER A 346 10.11 10.83 -5.06
N CYS A 347 10.03 9.51 -5.19
CA CYS A 347 8.75 8.75 -5.12
C CYS A 347 8.28 8.54 -3.68
N VAL A 348 8.64 9.47 -2.83
CA VAL A 348 8.27 9.46 -1.42
C VAL A 348 7.05 10.34 -1.28
N GLY A 349 5.94 9.73 -0.92
CA GLY A 349 4.61 10.31 -0.94
C GLY A 349 4.46 11.69 -0.31
N GLN A 350 3.43 12.36 -0.74
CA GLN A 350 2.87 13.52 -0.05
C GLN A 350 1.85 13.07 0.99
N ASP A 351 1.52 13.95 1.91
CA ASP A 351 0.49 13.71 2.90
C ASP A 351 -0.92 13.58 2.29
N TYR A 352 -1.17 14.33 1.21
CA TYR A 352 -2.48 14.36 0.55
C TYR A 352 -2.33 14.44 -0.96
N VAL A 353 -3.22 13.74 -1.68
CA VAL A 353 -3.47 13.90 -3.11
C VAL A 353 -4.96 14.19 -3.29
N ASP A 354 -5.30 15.27 -3.98
CA ASP A 354 -6.69 15.73 -4.16
C ASP A 354 -7.48 15.85 -2.82
N GLY A 355 -6.80 16.18 -1.73
CA GLY A 355 -7.38 16.27 -0.39
C GLY A 355 -7.61 14.92 0.30
N ILE A 356 -7.24 13.80 -0.33
CA ILE A 356 -7.36 12.45 0.21
C ILE A 356 -6.06 12.08 0.93
N PRO A 357 -6.11 11.67 2.20
CA PRO A 357 -4.92 11.35 2.99
C PRO A 357 -4.24 10.06 2.51
N SER A 358 -2.93 9.96 2.73
CA SER A 358 -2.07 8.90 2.20
C SER A 358 -2.49 7.50 2.63
N ASN A 359 -3.07 7.30 3.81
CA ASN A 359 -3.53 5.98 4.25
C ASN A 359 -4.64 5.38 3.38
N GLU A 360 -5.32 6.18 2.55
CA GLU A 360 -6.36 5.69 1.64
C GLU A 360 -5.78 5.16 0.31
N TRP A 361 -4.55 5.55 -0.06
CA TRP A 361 -3.94 5.19 -1.34
C TRP A 361 -2.53 4.60 -1.26
N LEU A 362 -1.92 4.54 -0.07
CA LEU A 362 -0.64 3.90 0.20
C LEU A 362 -0.80 2.96 1.40
N ASP A 363 -0.39 1.70 1.24
CA ASP A 363 -0.59 0.68 2.27
C ASP A 363 0.64 0.50 3.17
N ILE A 364 1.83 0.48 2.57
CA ILE A 364 3.08 0.17 3.27
C ILE A 364 4.18 1.16 2.86
N VAL A 365 4.91 1.63 3.86
CA VAL A 365 6.09 2.47 3.67
C VAL A 365 7.32 1.71 4.17
N VAL A 366 8.27 1.49 3.26
CA VAL A 366 9.53 0.82 3.56
C VAL A 366 10.65 1.85 3.58
N GLY A 367 11.38 1.92 4.70
CA GLY A 367 12.55 2.81 4.82
C GLY A 367 13.76 2.29 4.06
N ASP A 368 14.62 3.19 3.62
CA ASP A 368 15.94 2.88 3.05
C ASP A 368 16.84 2.16 4.08
N TYR A 369 17.92 1.54 3.62
CA TYR A 369 18.82 0.75 4.45
C TYR A 369 19.33 1.51 5.69
N GLY A 370 19.19 0.88 6.84
CA GLY A 370 19.55 1.45 8.13
C GLY A 370 18.61 2.56 8.63
N ARG A 371 17.50 2.79 7.94
CA ARG A 371 16.48 3.78 8.30
C ARG A 371 15.10 3.14 8.43
N PRO A 372 14.26 3.61 9.35
CA PRO A 372 12.88 3.19 9.42
C PRO A 372 12.03 3.94 8.39
N GLY A 373 10.90 3.34 8.02
CA GLY A 373 9.86 4.03 7.28
C GLY A 373 9.22 5.14 8.12
N VAL A 374 8.80 6.23 7.47
CA VAL A 374 8.17 7.38 8.10
C VAL A 374 6.72 7.48 7.60
N PRO A 375 5.72 7.51 8.50
CA PRO A 375 4.32 7.57 8.09
C PRO A 375 3.93 8.94 7.52
N TYR A 376 2.96 8.93 6.61
CA TYR A 376 2.30 10.11 6.05
C TYR A 376 0.91 10.32 6.67
N ALA A 377 0.16 11.34 6.20
CA ALA A 377 -1.15 11.67 6.74
C ALA A 377 -2.11 10.47 6.82
N GLY A 378 -2.71 10.27 7.97
CA GLY A 378 -3.63 9.16 8.24
C GLY A 378 -2.95 7.80 8.49
N MET A 379 -1.65 7.67 8.20
CA MET A 379 -0.85 6.48 8.49
C MET A 379 -0.30 6.53 9.92
N THR A 380 0.14 5.37 10.40
CA THR A 380 0.85 5.21 11.67
C THR A 380 2.12 4.39 11.46
N LEU A 381 2.95 4.23 12.49
CA LEU A 381 4.11 3.34 12.42
C LEU A 381 3.73 1.89 12.09
N ALA A 382 2.49 1.48 12.36
CA ALA A 382 1.98 0.17 11.94
C ALA A 382 1.94 -0.04 10.41
N ASN A 383 1.97 1.04 9.62
CA ASN A 383 2.10 1.01 8.16
C ASN A 383 3.56 1.05 7.68
N CYS A 384 4.53 1.16 8.58
CA CYS A 384 5.91 1.43 8.24
C CYS A 384 6.83 0.27 8.63
N SER A 385 7.95 0.11 7.90
CA SER A 385 9.01 -0.79 8.30
C SER A 385 9.87 -0.18 9.41
N ALA A 386 10.33 -1.01 10.34
CA ALA A 386 11.52 -0.71 11.16
C ALA A 386 12.75 -0.57 10.24
N ASN A 387 13.93 -0.37 10.82
CA ASN A 387 15.16 -0.24 10.03
C ASN A 387 15.36 -1.42 9.09
N SER A 388 15.44 -1.14 7.81
CA SER A 388 15.70 -2.11 6.75
C SER A 388 17.16 -2.56 6.75
N PHE A 389 17.42 -3.80 6.34
CA PHE A 389 18.79 -4.30 6.24
C PHE A 389 19.05 -5.03 4.92
N GLU A 390 20.27 -4.90 4.42
CA GLU A 390 20.69 -5.37 3.10
C GLU A 390 21.64 -6.55 3.27
N MET A 391 21.17 -7.77 2.97
CA MET A 391 21.92 -9.01 3.16
C MET A 391 22.94 -9.27 2.04
N ALA A 392 22.69 -8.80 0.81
CA ALA A 392 23.57 -9.04 -0.33
C ALA A 392 24.95 -8.43 -0.12
N ARG A 393 25.04 -7.30 0.60
CA ARG A 393 26.30 -6.63 0.94
C ARG A 393 26.84 -6.98 2.33
N GLY A 394 26.25 -8.00 2.99
CA GLY A 394 26.71 -8.49 4.29
C GLY A 394 26.03 -7.85 5.49
N GLY A 395 24.94 -7.12 5.29
CA GLY A 395 24.11 -6.64 6.38
C GLY A 395 23.54 -7.81 7.19
N SER A 396 23.38 -7.60 8.48
CA SER A 396 22.86 -8.59 9.42
C SER A 396 21.98 -7.92 10.46
N ILE A 397 21.14 -8.71 11.11
CA ILE A 397 20.31 -8.23 12.20
C ILE A 397 20.46 -9.14 13.42
N SER A 398 20.67 -8.55 14.58
CA SER A 398 20.79 -9.30 15.85
C SER A 398 19.43 -9.58 16.47
N LEU A 399 19.37 -10.63 17.28
CA LEU A 399 18.15 -10.99 18.03
C LEU A 399 17.65 -9.84 18.90
N SER A 400 18.55 -9.10 19.57
CA SER A 400 18.17 -7.95 20.40
C SER A 400 17.55 -6.80 19.60
N GLN A 401 18.03 -6.52 18.37
CA GLN A 401 17.42 -5.53 17.49
C GLN A 401 16.01 -5.97 17.09
N VAL A 402 15.84 -7.26 16.72
CA VAL A 402 14.52 -7.79 16.35
C VAL A 402 13.53 -7.74 17.51
N GLN A 403 13.97 -8.08 18.72
CA GLN A 403 13.15 -7.95 19.94
C GLN A 403 12.72 -6.48 20.19
N GLY A 404 13.62 -5.52 19.90
CA GLY A 404 13.27 -4.11 19.90
C GLY A 404 12.19 -3.76 18.87
N TYR A 405 12.25 -4.34 17.68
CA TYR A 405 11.20 -4.14 16.66
C TYR A 405 9.88 -4.82 17.04
N ALA A 406 9.94 -6.03 17.63
CA ALA A 406 8.75 -6.74 18.10
C ALA A 406 7.94 -5.93 19.12
N SER A 407 8.63 -5.20 20.00
CA SER A 407 8.01 -4.33 21.03
C SER A 407 7.70 -2.91 20.54
N SER A 408 8.10 -2.53 19.33
CA SER A 408 7.84 -1.20 18.75
C SER A 408 6.45 -1.13 18.11
N GLU A 409 6.07 0.08 17.68
CA GLU A 409 4.82 0.32 16.94
C GLU A 409 4.96 0.01 15.42
N TYR A 410 6.17 -0.22 14.90
CA TYR A 410 6.37 -0.58 13.49
C TYR A 410 5.64 -1.86 13.13
N GLY A 411 4.96 -1.87 11.97
CA GLY A 411 4.21 -3.03 11.49
C GLY A 411 5.05 -4.02 10.69
N TYR A 412 6.20 -3.58 10.17
CA TYR A 412 6.98 -4.36 9.20
C TYR A 412 8.47 -4.38 9.53
N VAL A 413 9.16 -5.43 9.06
CA VAL A 413 10.62 -5.52 8.99
C VAL A 413 10.99 -5.91 7.56
N MET A 414 11.86 -5.13 6.91
CA MET A 414 12.30 -5.36 5.54
C MET A 414 13.74 -5.87 5.48
N ALA A 415 13.97 -6.86 4.61
CA ALA A 415 15.29 -7.34 4.21
C ALA A 415 15.43 -7.35 2.68
N PHE A 416 16.62 -7.13 2.16
CA PHE A 416 16.96 -7.19 0.74
C PHE A 416 18.05 -8.22 0.47
N GLY A 417 17.92 -8.94 -0.67
CA GLY A 417 19.01 -9.68 -1.28
C GLY A 417 19.30 -11.04 -0.67
N LEU A 418 18.24 -11.84 -0.45
CA LEU A 418 18.38 -13.21 -0.01
C LEU A 418 19.22 -14.04 -1.00
N TRP A 419 20.36 -14.55 -0.52
CA TRP A 419 21.30 -15.40 -1.27
C TRP A 419 21.79 -14.80 -2.59
N ALA A 420 21.75 -13.46 -2.72
CA ALA A 420 22.27 -12.76 -3.87
C ALA A 420 23.77 -13.02 -4.07
N SER A 421 24.22 -12.95 -5.33
CA SER A 421 25.65 -12.94 -5.69
C SER A 421 26.46 -14.12 -5.12
N GLY A 422 25.92 -15.35 -5.18
CA GLY A 422 26.65 -16.56 -4.78
C GLY A 422 26.76 -16.76 -3.26
N LYS A 423 25.93 -16.11 -2.47
CA LYS A 423 25.88 -16.25 -1.01
C LYS A 423 24.90 -17.33 -0.54
N GLN A 424 24.61 -18.32 -1.38
CA GLN A 424 23.75 -19.45 -1.04
C GLN A 424 24.36 -20.26 0.10
N GLY A 425 23.55 -20.63 1.08
CA GLY A 425 24.02 -21.33 2.27
C GLY A 425 24.86 -20.47 3.22
N ASN A 426 24.84 -19.14 3.05
CA ASN A 426 25.57 -18.25 3.94
C ASN A 426 24.99 -18.29 5.37
N GLN A 427 25.81 -18.79 6.32
CA GLN A 427 25.39 -18.97 7.71
C GLN A 427 25.00 -17.63 8.39
N ALA A 428 25.65 -16.52 8.03
CA ALA A 428 25.32 -15.20 8.61
C ALA A 428 23.95 -14.70 8.14
N GLN A 429 23.59 -14.92 6.88
CA GLN A 429 22.24 -14.62 6.37
C GLN A 429 21.19 -15.49 7.06
N PHE A 430 21.44 -16.81 7.14
CA PHE A 430 20.53 -17.71 7.86
C PHE A 430 20.34 -17.28 9.32
N ASN A 431 21.41 -16.94 10.03
CA ASN A 431 21.35 -16.46 11.41
C ASN A 431 20.50 -15.18 11.53
N SER A 432 20.62 -14.25 10.59
CA SER A 432 19.81 -13.03 10.57
C SER A 432 18.31 -13.34 10.42
N MET A 433 17.96 -14.24 9.50
CA MET A 433 16.58 -14.66 9.32
C MET A 433 16.05 -15.49 10.48
N ASN A 434 16.89 -16.34 11.07
CA ASN A 434 16.54 -17.06 12.29
C ASN A 434 16.31 -16.11 13.48
N ASN A 435 17.12 -15.03 13.58
CA ASN A 435 16.89 -13.97 14.57
C ASN A 435 15.56 -13.24 14.34
N LEU A 436 15.15 -13.01 13.05
CA LEU A 436 13.82 -12.48 12.73
C LEU A 436 12.71 -13.41 13.24
N ALA A 437 12.79 -14.70 12.91
CA ALA A 437 11.80 -15.68 13.35
C ALA A 437 11.68 -15.75 14.88
N GLN A 438 12.81 -15.91 15.56
CA GLN A 438 12.85 -15.98 17.03
C GLN A 438 12.41 -14.68 17.71
N GLY A 439 12.88 -13.53 17.21
CA GLY A 439 12.61 -12.24 17.85
C GLY A 439 11.19 -11.72 17.61
N LEU A 440 10.60 -11.98 16.44
CA LEU A 440 9.22 -11.56 16.12
C LEU A 440 8.17 -12.57 16.59
N TYR A 441 8.45 -13.88 16.47
CA TYR A 441 7.44 -14.93 16.60
C TYR A 441 7.75 -15.97 17.68
N GLY A 442 8.92 -15.89 18.32
CA GLY A 442 9.31 -16.79 19.41
C GLY A 442 9.68 -18.20 18.97
N THR A 443 9.81 -18.46 17.67
CA THR A 443 10.10 -19.79 17.10
C THR A 443 11.28 -19.72 16.13
N PRO A 444 12.21 -20.70 16.13
CA PRO A 444 13.34 -20.72 15.21
C PRO A 444 12.93 -21.21 13.82
N LEU A 445 13.83 -20.99 12.85
CA LEU A 445 13.70 -21.54 11.51
C LEU A 445 14.21 -22.98 11.43
N VAL A 446 13.54 -23.80 10.63
CA VAL A 446 14.10 -25.05 10.12
C VAL A 446 15.22 -24.73 9.14
N LYS A 447 16.37 -25.37 9.29
CA LYS A 447 17.52 -25.12 8.41
C LYS A 447 17.26 -25.72 7.02
N PRO A 448 17.32 -24.91 5.91
CA PRO A 448 17.08 -25.40 4.57
C PRO A 448 18.14 -26.43 4.13
N GLU A 449 17.72 -27.43 3.37
CA GLU A 449 18.59 -28.48 2.85
C GLU A 449 18.96 -28.27 1.39
N TYR A 450 18.17 -27.51 0.65
CA TYR A 450 18.36 -27.25 -0.79
C TYR A 450 17.95 -25.81 -1.15
N TYR A 451 18.22 -25.41 -2.38
CA TYR A 451 17.83 -24.09 -2.90
C TYR A 451 17.66 -24.14 -4.42
N TRP A 452 17.00 -23.12 -4.98
CA TRP A 452 16.90 -22.87 -6.42
C TRP A 452 17.99 -21.88 -6.83
N PRO A 453 19.06 -22.35 -7.53
CA PRO A 453 20.25 -21.52 -7.78
C PRO A 453 20.07 -20.48 -8.87
N SER A 454 19.09 -20.61 -9.74
CA SER A 454 18.90 -19.77 -10.91
C SER A 454 17.47 -19.22 -10.98
N PRO A 455 17.29 -17.92 -11.29
CA PRO A 455 15.97 -17.38 -11.58
C PRO A 455 15.35 -17.98 -12.84
N LEU A 456 16.16 -18.53 -13.75
CA LEU A 456 15.76 -19.10 -15.05
C LEU A 456 15.63 -20.63 -15.00
N SER A 457 15.44 -21.24 -13.83
CA SER A 457 15.35 -22.69 -13.70
C SER A 457 14.55 -23.08 -12.46
N LEU A 458 13.81 -24.18 -12.57
CA LEU A 458 13.11 -24.83 -11.45
C LEU A 458 13.97 -25.93 -10.79
N GLU A 459 15.19 -26.15 -11.27
CA GLU A 459 16.10 -27.14 -10.68
C GLU A 459 16.62 -26.68 -9.32
N THR A 460 16.69 -27.62 -8.39
CA THR A 460 17.24 -27.39 -7.06
C THR A 460 18.65 -27.95 -6.92
N LYS A 461 19.42 -27.40 -5.99
CA LYS A 461 20.73 -27.92 -5.56
C LYS A 461 20.77 -28.05 -4.04
N PRO A 462 21.52 -29.05 -3.53
CA PRO A 462 21.77 -29.13 -2.08
C PRO A 462 22.50 -27.89 -1.58
N LEU A 463 22.13 -27.44 -0.37
CA LEU A 463 22.88 -26.42 0.35
C LEU A 463 24.02 -27.03 1.13
N SER A 464 25.19 -26.41 1.06
CA SER A 464 26.32 -26.70 1.96
C SER A 464 26.50 -25.48 2.89
N TRP A 465 26.43 -25.77 4.17
CA TRP A 465 26.50 -24.76 5.23
C TRP A 465 27.88 -24.64 5.84
#